data_c7a3229e9b0a4de229ee2c125604c61f
#
_entry.id   c7a3229e9b0a4de229ee2c125604c61f
#
_cell.length_a   1.000
_cell.length_b   1.000
_cell.length_c   1.000
_cell.angle_alpha   90.00
_cell.angle_beta   90.00
_cell.angle_gamma   90.00
#
_symmetry.space_group_name_H-M   'P 1'
#
loop_
_entity.id
_entity.type
_entity.pdbx_description
1 polymer ?
#
loop_
_entity_poly.entity_id
_entity_poly.type
_entity_poly.pdbx_seq_one_letter_code
_entity_poly.pdbx_strand_id
1 'polypeptide(L)'
;MHTKEIIICDPALTRSYEGLLRPVASAGGLHSIELYLCIKQCIGVSPGFYHYDSFNHSLGKMSDLNKPCQNMLEMAVNTTCRAPQADSISPGQGQQPDVLIVMATRYERNASLHSKTGLTYALILKDTGAIYQQLYLVATALGLAPCGLSFGSSELFEKASGISRQIECSVGEFMVGNPGQ
;
A
#
# COMPACT_ATOMS: atom_id res chain seq x y z
N MET A 1 19.42 2.37 -1.61
CA MET A 1 19.20 3.45 -2.59
C MET A 1 18.99 4.74 -1.81
N HIS A 2 19.90 5.71 -1.90
CA HIS A 2 19.75 6.95 -1.15
C HIS A 2 18.64 7.79 -1.76
N THR A 3 17.57 8.02 -1.02
CA THR A 3 16.57 9.02 -1.35
C THR A 3 17.22 10.39 -1.24
N LYS A 4 17.37 11.10 -2.36
CA LYS A 4 17.76 12.51 -2.33
C LYS A 4 16.54 13.34 -2.05
N GLU A 5 16.64 14.22 -1.07
CA GLU A 5 15.71 15.30 -0.85
C GLU A 5 15.78 16.28 -2.03
N ILE A 6 14.66 16.53 -2.68
CA ILE A 6 14.56 17.53 -3.74
C ILE A 6 13.55 18.56 -3.27
N ILE A 7 13.97 19.81 -3.27
CA ILE A 7 13.06 20.95 -3.12
C ILE A 7 12.40 21.16 -4.48
N ILE A 8 11.11 20.87 -4.57
CA ILE A 8 10.33 21.14 -5.77
C ILE A 8 9.75 22.54 -5.63
N CYS A 9 10.22 23.45 -6.47
CA CYS A 9 9.66 24.79 -6.58
C CYS A 9 8.61 24.79 -7.69
N ASP A 10 7.34 24.94 -7.34
CA ASP A 10 6.30 25.25 -8.32
C ASP A 10 6.13 26.78 -8.39
N PRO A 11 6.53 27.41 -9.51
CA PRO A 11 6.39 28.86 -9.68
C PRO A 11 4.94 29.37 -9.60
N ALA A 12 3.96 28.47 -9.88
CA ALA A 12 2.54 28.82 -9.84
C ALA A 12 1.96 28.81 -8.42
N LEU A 13 2.59 28.08 -7.49
CA LEU A 13 2.08 27.92 -6.12
C LEU A 13 2.80 28.80 -5.09
N THR A 14 3.86 29.51 -5.46
CA THR A 14 4.71 30.28 -4.54
C THR A 14 5.16 29.52 -3.28
N ARG A 15 5.14 28.18 -3.34
CA ARG A 15 5.52 27.31 -2.23
C ARG A 15 6.59 26.33 -2.71
N SER A 16 7.64 26.19 -1.92
CA SER A 16 8.58 25.08 -2.01
C SER A 16 8.15 23.98 -1.05
N TYR A 17 8.23 22.73 -1.47
CA TYR A 17 8.03 21.58 -0.60
C TYR A 17 9.17 20.60 -0.77
N GLU A 18 9.49 19.89 0.31
CA GLU A 18 10.48 18.84 0.29
C GLU A 18 9.85 17.59 -0.35
N GLY A 19 10.48 17.08 -1.39
CA GLY A 19 10.06 15.88 -2.09
C GLY A 19 11.11 14.78 -1.97
N LEU A 20 10.67 13.54 -1.95
CA LEU A 20 11.54 12.36 -1.98
C LEU A 20 11.60 11.80 -3.39
N LEU A 21 12.80 11.47 -3.85
CA LEU A 21 12.96 10.63 -5.04
C LEU A 21 12.73 9.17 -4.65
N ARG A 22 11.63 8.61 -5.13
CA ARG A 22 11.30 7.18 -4.97
C ARG A 22 11.49 6.46 -6.29
N PRO A 23 11.85 5.16 -6.31
CA PRO A 23 12.04 4.38 -7.52
C PRO A 23 10.71 3.96 -8.18
N VAL A 24 9.67 4.76 -8.03
CA VAL A 24 8.32 4.53 -8.56
C VAL A 24 7.79 5.85 -9.10
N ALA A 25 7.12 5.80 -10.24
CA ALA A 25 6.49 6.97 -10.83
C ALA A 25 5.36 7.49 -9.92
N SER A 26 5.22 8.81 -9.85
CA SER A 26 4.10 9.46 -9.19
C SER A 26 3.77 10.77 -9.90
N ALA A 27 2.50 11.09 -9.98
CA ALA A 27 1.99 12.32 -10.59
C ALA A 27 2.57 13.55 -9.87
N GLY A 28 3.27 14.40 -10.63
CA GLY A 28 3.93 15.59 -10.08
C GLY A 28 4.99 15.30 -9.00
N GLY A 29 5.45 14.06 -8.86
CA GLY A 29 6.38 13.67 -7.80
C GLY A 29 5.81 13.75 -6.38
N LEU A 30 4.48 13.82 -6.23
CA LEU A 30 3.82 14.06 -4.94
C LEU A 30 3.87 12.86 -3.98
N HIS A 31 4.00 11.65 -4.53
CA HIS A 31 4.01 10.41 -3.74
C HIS A 31 2.91 10.37 -2.67
N SER A 32 1.67 10.58 -3.11
CA SER A 32 0.49 10.66 -2.22
C SER A 32 0.07 9.31 -1.63
N ILE A 33 0.66 8.22 -2.10
CA ILE A 33 0.37 6.87 -1.60
C ILE A 33 1.34 6.55 -0.46
N GLU A 34 0.77 6.24 0.69
CA GLU A 34 1.46 5.74 1.87
C GLU A 34 1.30 4.21 1.94
N LEU A 35 2.29 3.52 2.50
CA LEU A 35 2.27 2.06 2.64
C LEU A 35 2.11 1.67 4.12
N TYR A 36 1.15 0.80 4.36
CA TYR A 36 0.91 0.18 5.66
C TYR A 36 1.02 -1.34 5.53
N LEU A 37 1.50 -2.01 6.55
CA LEU A 37 1.75 -3.44 6.52
C LEU A 37 1.05 -4.13 7.68
N CYS A 38 0.17 -5.09 7.35
CA CYS A 38 -0.28 -6.08 8.30
C CYS A 38 0.70 -7.25 8.24
N ILE A 39 1.54 -7.40 9.24
CA ILE A 39 2.56 -8.45 9.32
C ILE A 39 2.06 -9.55 10.26
N LYS A 40 1.81 -10.73 9.70
CA LYS A 40 1.48 -11.93 10.46
C LYS A 40 2.74 -12.69 10.83
N GLN A 41 3.66 -12.84 9.85
CA GLN A 41 4.91 -13.55 10.03
C GLN A 41 5.99 -12.93 9.16
N CYS A 42 7.10 -12.53 9.79
CA CYS A 42 8.28 -12.02 9.08
C CYS A 42 9.51 -12.21 9.97
N ILE A 43 10.60 -12.73 9.41
CA ILE A 43 11.84 -12.92 10.16
C ILE A 43 12.40 -11.55 10.58
N GLY A 44 12.64 -11.38 11.86
CA GLY A 44 13.20 -10.13 12.42
C GLY A 44 12.19 -9.01 12.67
N VAL A 45 10.90 -9.21 12.36
CA VAL A 45 9.83 -8.25 12.61
C VAL A 45 8.70 -8.93 13.38
N SER A 46 8.28 -8.34 14.51
CA SER A 46 7.17 -8.90 15.29
C SER A 46 5.83 -8.76 14.56
N PRO A 47 4.87 -9.68 14.76
CA PRO A 47 3.52 -9.51 14.22
C PRO A 47 2.91 -8.17 14.65
N GLY A 48 2.19 -7.52 13.73
CA GLY A 48 1.60 -6.21 14.02
C GLY A 48 1.16 -5.44 12.79
N PHE A 49 0.70 -4.23 13.04
CA PHE A 49 0.37 -3.24 12.03
C PHE A 49 1.42 -2.13 12.02
N TYR A 50 1.96 -1.84 10.84
CA TYR A 50 3.09 -0.94 10.66
C TYR A 50 2.80 0.11 9.59
N HIS A 51 3.37 1.31 9.77
CA HIS A 51 3.51 2.32 8.71
C HIS A 51 4.94 2.29 8.18
N TYR A 52 5.10 2.31 6.86
CA TYR A 52 6.41 2.44 6.22
C TYR A 52 6.77 3.92 6.08
N ASP A 53 7.76 4.34 6.85
CA ASP A 53 8.37 5.66 6.71
C ASP A 53 9.37 5.62 5.55
N SER A 54 8.95 6.20 4.43
CA SER A 54 9.77 6.26 3.23
C SER A 54 10.94 7.23 3.33
N PHE A 55 10.91 8.18 4.27
CA PHE A 55 12.01 9.14 4.49
C PHE A 55 13.17 8.45 5.19
N ASN A 56 12.89 7.77 6.28
CA ASN A 56 13.89 7.06 7.07
C ASN A 56 14.12 5.61 6.63
N HIS A 57 13.38 5.13 5.63
CA HIS A 57 13.39 3.74 5.17
C HIS A 57 13.20 2.75 6.33
N SER A 58 12.18 2.98 7.14
CA SER A 58 11.93 2.23 8.37
C SER A 58 10.45 1.84 8.53
N LEU A 59 10.20 0.85 9.38
CA LEU A 59 8.86 0.42 9.76
C LEU A 59 8.53 0.94 11.16
N GLY A 60 7.57 1.86 11.23
CA GLY A 60 7.01 2.33 12.50
C GLY A 60 5.86 1.43 12.95
N LYS A 61 6.01 0.74 14.08
CA LYS A 61 4.92 -0.09 14.63
C LYS A 61 3.81 0.80 15.16
N MET A 62 2.59 0.64 14.64
CA MET A 62 1.40 1.37 15.06
C MET A 62 0.62 0.61 16.13
N SER A 63 0.49 -0.71 15.97
CA SER A 63 -0.19 -1.58 16.93
C SER A 63 0.27 -3.04 16.82
N ASP A 64 -0.07 -3.86 17.80
CA ASP A 64 -0.03 -5.30 17.66
C ASP A 64 -1.05 -5.76 16.62
N LEU A 65 -0.94 -7.05 16.19
CA LEU A 65 -1.86 -7.62 15.21
C LEU A 65 -3.29 -7.68 15.78
N ASN A 66 -4.04 -6.60 15.57
CA ASN A 66 -5.39 -6.43 16.08
C ASN A 66 -6.45 -7.11 15.19
N LYS A 67 -7.70 -7.18 15.68
CA LYS A 67 -8.80 -7.84 14.94
C LYS A 67 -9.07 -7.23 13.55
N PRO A 68 -9.08 -5.90 13.35
CA PRO A 68 -9.18 -5.32 12.01
C PRO A 68 -8.10 -5.81 11.04
N CYS A 69 -6.83 -5.90 11.48
CA CYS A 69 -5.73 -6.44 10.66
C CYS A 69 -5.96 -7.91 10.30
N GLN A 70 -6.40 -8.72 11.27
CA GLN A 70 -6.73 -10.13 11.02
C GLN A 70 -7.85 -10.25 9.98
N ASN A 71 -8.90 -9.42 10.10
CA ASN A 71 -10.00 -9.41 9.13
C ASN A 71 -9.54 -8.98 7.72
N MET A 72 -8.60 -8.04 7.59
CA MET A 72 -8.01 -7.69 6.29
C MET A 72 -7.23 -8.87 5.69
N LEU A 73 -6.44 -9.59 6.49
CA LEU A 73 -5.72 -10.79 6.04
C LEU A 73 -6.69 -11.91 5.61
N GLU A 74 -7.77 -12.14 6.35
CA GLU A 74 -8.82 -13.11 5.99
C GLU A 74 -9.55 -12.71 4.69
N MET A 75 -9.85 -11.42 4.53
CA MET A 75 -10.49 -10.91 3.31
C MET A 75 -9.59 -11.06 2.08
N ALA A 76 -8.28 -10.85 2.25
CA ALA A 76 -7.30 -11.02 1.19
C ALA A 76 -7.31 -12.47 0.65
N VAL A 77 -7.32 -13.48 1.53
CA VAL A 77 -7.44 -14.90 1.15
C VAL A 77 -8.74 -15.16 0.41
N ASN A 78 -9.86 -14.73 0.96
CA ASN A 78 -11.17 -14.98 0.35
C ASN A 78 -11.31 -14.35 -1.04
N THR A 79 -10.60 -13.26 -1.31
CA THR A 79 -10.59 -12.61 -2.62
C THR A 79 -9.83 -13.46 -3.65
N THR A 80 -8.69 -14.01 -3.27
CA THR A 80 -7.87 -14.84 -4.18
C THR A 80 -8.49 -16.20 -4.46
N CYS A 81 -9.15 -16.80 -3.48
CA CYS A 81 -9.84 -18.08 -3.64
C CYS A 81 -11.07 -18.02 -4.57
N ARG A 82 -11.56 -16.81 -4.90
CA ARG A 82 -12.67 -16.61 -5.85
C ARG A 82 -12.23 -16.42 -7.30
N ALA A 83 -10.93 -16.44 -7.58
CA ALA A 83 -10.44 -16.36 -8.96
C ALA A 83 -10.90 -17.59 -9.77
N PRO A 84 -11.30 -17.43 -11.06
CA PRO A 84 -11.81 -18.54 -11.88
C PRO A 84 -10.85 -19.72 -12.04
N GLN A 85 -9.57 -19.53 -11.77
CA GLN A 85 -8.54 -20.59 -11.82
C GLN A 85 -8.38 -21.34 -10.49
N ALA A 86 -9.16 -20.98 -9.47
CA ALA A 86 -9.09 -21.59 -8.13
C ALA A 86 -10.13 -22.70 -7.93
N ASP A 87 -10.56 -23.38 -9.00
CA ASP A 87 -11.59 -24.45 -8.97
C ASP A 87 -11.30 -25.61 -8.01
N SER A 88 -10.08 -25.69 -7.49
CA SER A 88 -9.63 -26.69 -6.52
C SER A 88 -9.50 -26.20 -5.08
N ILE A 89 -9.71 -24.89 -4.82
CA ILE A 89 -9.55 -24.30 -3.47
C ILE A 89 -10.91 -23.84 -2.96
N SER A 90 -11.41 -24.48 -1.92
CA SER A 90 -12.64 -24.04 -1.24
C SER A 90 -12.44 -22.68 -0.58
N PRO A 91 -13.48 -21.80 -0.55
CA PRO A 91 -13.40 -20.53 0.15
C PRO A 91 -12.91 -20.72 1.60
N GLY A 92 -11.88 -19.96 1.99
CA GLY A 92 -11.30 -20.04 3.34
C GLY A 92 -10.22 -21.12 3.54
N GLN A 93 -9.89 -21.93 2.52
CA GLN A 93 -8.80 -22.91 2.60
C GLN A 93 -7.44 -22.38 2.11
N GLY A 94 -7.39 -21.14 1.57
CA GLY A 94 -6.13 -20.52 1.20
C GLY A 94 -5.29 -20.18 2.43
N GLN A 95 -3.97 -20.36 2.30
CA GLN A 95 -3.05 -19.93 3.34
C GLN A 95 -3.06 -18.40 3.45
N GLN A 96 -3.22 -17.86 4.66
CA GLN A 96 -3.13 -16.42 4.87
C GLN A 96 -1.73 -15.91 4.49
N PRO A 97 -1.63 -14.74 3.82
CA PRO A 97 -0.34 -14.17 3.48
C PRO A 97 0.47 -13.87 4.74
N ASP A 98 1.79 -13.95 4.63
CA ASP A 98 2.68 -13.56 5.70
C ASP A 98 2.63 -12.05 5.95
N VAL A 99 2.48 -11.27 4.86
CA VAL A 99 2.40 -9.82 4.87
C VAL A 99 1.32 -9.34 3.88
N LEU A 100 0.45 -8.45 4.35
CA LEU A 100 -0.47 -7.68 3.53
C LEU A 100 -0.03 -6.22 3.53
N ILE A 101 0.28 -5.68 2.36
CA ILE A 101 0.62 -4.28 2.15
C ILE A 101 -0.66 -3.56 1.75
N VAL A 102 -1.05 -2.53 2.50
CA VAL A 102 -2.19 -1.65 2.20
C VAL A 102 -1.63 -0.34 1.65
N MET A 103 -2.06 0.04 0.47
CA MET A 103 -1.77 1.32 -0.15
C MET A 103 -2.88 2.30 0.19
N ALA A 104 -2.57 3.33 0.95
CA ALA A 104 -3.53 4.37 1.34
C ALA A 104 -3.15 5.71 0.72
N THR A 105 -4.14 6.41 0.16
CA THR A 105 -3.91 7.71 -0.47
C THR A 105 -4.26 8.85 0.47
N ARG A 106 -3.38 9.86 0.51
CA ARG A 106 -3.68 11.19 1.03
C ARG A 106 -4.26 12.03 -0.09
N TYR A 107 -5.56 11.95 -0.26
CA TYR A 107 -6.28 12.58 -1.38
C TYR A 107 -5.93 14.07 -1.54
N GLU A 108 -5.82 14.80 -0.43
CA GLU A 108 -5.55 16.25 -0.44
C GLU A 108 -4.20 16.60 -1.09
N ARG A 109 -3.19 15.73 -1.02
CA ARG A 109 -1.91 15.98 -1.70
C ARG A 109 -2.09 16.13 -3.21
N ASN A 110 -2.85 15.27 -3.84
CA ASN A 110 -3.14 15.35 -5.27
C ASN A 110 -4.18 16.44 -5.58
N ALA A 111 -5.19 16.60 -4.73
CA ALA A 111 -6.24 17.59 -4.91
C ALA A 111 -5.70 19.02 -4.88
N SER A 112 -4.68 19.31 -4.08
CA SER A 112 -4.08 20.63 -3.98
C SER A 112 -3.51 21.14 -5.32
N LEU A 113 -2.98 20.26 -6.16
CA LEU A 113 -2.43 20.59 -7.48
C LEU A 113 -3.45 20.39 -8.63
N HIS A 114 -4.36 19.44 -8.49
CA HIS A 114 -5.18 18.97 -9.61
C HIS A 114 -6.69 19.12 -9.38
N SER A 115 -7.13 19.80 -8.32
CA SER A 115 -8.56 19.95 -7.98
C SER A 115 -9.39 20.58 -9.12
N LYS A 116 -8.80 21.52 -9.87
CA LYS A 116 -9.48 22.20 -10.97
C LYS A 116 -9.64 21.34 -12.23
N THR A 117 -8.93 20.24 -12.35
CA THR A 117 -8.90 19.43 -13.57
C THR A 117 -9.75 18.15 -13.50
N GLY A 118 -10.27 17.81 -12.32
CA GLY A 118 -11.00 16.55 -12.10
C GLY A 118 -10.12 15.29 -12.24
N LEU A 119 -8.82 15.43 -12.46
CA LEU A 119 -7.89 14.33 -12.72
C LEU A 119 -7.38 13.65 -11.45
N THR A 120 -7.61 14.21 -10.28
CA THR A 120 -7.05 13.73 -8.99
C THR A 120 -7.22 12.23 -8.80
N TYR A 121 -8.45 11.72 -9.00
CA TYR A 121 -8.73 10.29 -8.84
C TYR A 121 -7.96 9.43 -9.86
N ALA A 122 -7.94 9.85 -11.12
CA ALA A 122 -7.22 9.14 -12.18
C ALA A 122 -5.70 9.08 -11.91
N LEU A 123 -5.12 10.13 -11.35
CA LEU A 123 -3.72 10.18 -10.97
C LEU A 123 -3.40 9.23 -9.83
N ILE A 124 -4.26 9.20 -8.79
CA ILE A 124 -4.14 8.25 -7.69
C ILE A 124 -4.13 6.80 -8.20
N LEU A 125 -5.04 6.44 -9.11
CA LEU A 125 -5.09 5.09 -9.67
C LEU A 125 -3.84 4.75 -10.49
N LYS A 126 -3.29 5.71 -11.25
CA LYS A 126 -2.05 5.54 -12.01
C LYS A 126 -0.85 5.33 -11.07
N ASP A 127 -0.75 6.13 -10.02
CA ASP A 127 0.30 6.00 -9.00
C ASP A 127 0.19 4.64 -8.28
N THR A 128 -1.03 4.21 -7.93
CA THR A 128 -1.28 2.90 -7.33
C THR A 128 -0.83 1.77 -8.27
N GLY A 129 -1.17 1.85 -9.56
CA GLY A 129 -0.74 0.87 -10.56
C GLY A 129 0.78 0.81 -10.72
N ALA A 130 1.47 1.95 -10.67
CA ALA A 130 2.93 2.00 -10.71
C ALA A 130 3.57 1.32 -9.48
N ILE A 131 2.99 1.50 -8.30
CA ILE A 131 3.43 0.83 -7.06
C ILE A 131 3.18 -0.68 -7.16
N TYR A 132 2.01 -1.12 -7.64
CA TYR A 132 1.74 -2.55 -7.87
C TYR A 132 2.83 -3.18 -8.73
N GLN A 133 3.13 -2.58 -9.88
CA GLN A 133 4.16 -3.12 -10.77
C GLN A 133 5.53 -3.18 -10.11
N GLN A 134 5.90 -2.15 -9.35
CA GLN A 134 7.18 -2.13 -8.64
C GLN A 134 7.23 -3.23 -7.56
N LEU A 135 6.14 -3.44 -6.82
CA LEU A 135 6.05 -4.51 -5.81
C LEU A 135 6.16 -5.90 -6.46
N TYR A 136 5.52 -6.13 -7.61
CA TYR A 136 5.67 -7.38 -8.36
C TYR A 136 7.11 -7.63 -8.78
N LEU A 137 7.77 -6.63 -9.38
CA LEU A 137 9.16 -6.76 -9.84
C LEU A 137 10.12 -7.08 -8.69
N VAL A 138 9.99 -6.35 -7.58
CA VAL A 138 10.87 -6.53 -6.41
C VAL A 138 10.60 -7.88 -5.73
N ALA A 139 9.34 -8.22 -5.47
CA ALA A 139 8.99 -9.49 -4.84
C ALA A 139 9.46 -10.69 -5.68
N THR A 140 9.26 -10.64 -7.01
CA THR A 140 9.75 -11.68 -7.92
C THR A 140 11.27 -11.79 -7.90
N ALA A 141 11.98 -10.66 -7.93
CA ALA A 141 13.44 -10.65 -7.86
C ALA A 141 13.99 -11.20 -6.53
N LEU A 142 13.21 -11.09 -5.45
CA LEU A 142 13.53 -11.66 -4.14
C LEU A 142 13.07 -13.11 -3.96
N GLY A 143 12.46 -13.73 -4.98
CA GLY A 143 11.94 -15.09 -4.90
C GLY A 143 10.71 -15.24 -4.00
N LEU A 144 9.98 -14.15 -3.74
CA LEU A 144 8.75 -14.13 -2.97
C LEU A 144 7.53 -14.35 -3.87
N ALA A 145 6.40 -14.74 -3.29
CA ALA A 145 5.13 -14.90 -3.98
C ALA A 145 4.29 -13.61 -3.86
N PRO A 146 4.24 -12.77 -4.91
CA PRO A 146 3.45 -11.54 -4.94
C PRO A 146 2.03 -11.78 -5.44
N CYS A 147 1.05 -11.05 -4.88
CA CYS A 147 -0.30 -11.01 -5.42
C CYS A 147 -0.96 -9.66 -5.14
N GLY A 148 -1.23 -8.87 -6.21
CA GLY A 148 -2.02 -7.66 -6.12
C GLY A 148 -3.51 -7.99 -6.01
N LEU A 149 -4.21 -7.30 -5.11
CA LEU A 149 -5.63 -7.49 -4.87
C LEU A 149 -6.45 -6.38 -5.51
N SER A 150 -7.59 -6.76 -6.11
CA SER A 150 -8.56 -5.79 -6.65
C SER A 150 -9.57 -5.32 -5.60
N PHE A 151 -9.51 -5.87 -4.41
CA PHE A 151 -10.41 -5.56 -3.30
C PHE A 151 -9.62 -5.15 -2.07
N GLY A 152 -10.17 -4.20 -1.31
CA GLY A 152 -9.70 -3.77 -0.01
C GLY A 152 -10.85 -3.20 0.80
N SER A 153 -10.59 -2.87 2.05
CA SER A 153 -11.60 -2.27 2.94
C SER A 153 -11.04 -1.04 3.64
N SER A 154 -11.43 0.13 3.15
CA SER A 154 -11.11 1.40 3.82
C SER A 154 -11.67 1.47 5.24
N GLU A 155 -12.77 0.77 5.53
CA GLU A 155 -13.33 0.70 6.88
C GLU A 155 -12.44 -0.10 7.83
N LEU A 156 -11.94 -1.26 7.39
CA LEU A 156 -11.01 -2.05 8.19
C LEU A 156 -9.67 -1.33 8.36
N PHE A 157 -9.20 -0.66 7.30
CA PHE A 157 -8.01 0.18 7.38
C PHE A 157 -8.17 1.32 8.40
N GLU A 158 -9.29 2.05 8.39
CA GLU A 158 -9.59 3.09 9.38
C GLU A 158 -9.59 2.53 10.81
N LYS A 159 -10.21 1.36 11.02
CA LYS A 159 -10.24 0.70 12.33
C LYS A 159 -8.86 0.21 12.78
N ALA A 160 -8.01 -0.23 11.85
CA ALA A 160 -6.66 -0.70 12.16
C ALA A 160 -5.69 0.43 12.44
N SER A 161 -5.75 1.49 11.63
CA SER A 161 -4.82 2.63 11.68
C SER A 161 -5.23 3.71 12.68
N GLY A 162 -6.52 3.83 12.99
CA GLY A 162 -7.08 4.96 13.71
C GLY A 162 -7.15 6.25 12.89
N ILE A 163 -6.83 6.19 11.59
CA ILE A 163 -6.83 7.34 10.67
C ILE A 163 -8.17 7.37 9.93
N SER A 164 -8.87 8.49 9.99
CA SER A 164 -10.13 8.64 9.25
C SER A 164 -9.92 8.43 7.76
N ARG A 165 -10.80 7.64 7.13
CA ARG A 165 -10.82 7.42 5.67
C ARG A 165 -11.04 8.69 4.85
N GLN A 166 -11.43 9.79 5.47
CA GLN A 166 -11.47 11.11 4.84
C GLN A 166 -10.09 11.73 4.70
N ILE A 167 -9.14 11.32 5.54
CA ILE A 167 -7.75 11.79 5.53
C ILE A 167 -6.90 10.84 4.68
N GLU A 168 -6.98 9.54 4.97
CA GLU A 168 -6.29 8.48 4.22
C GLU A 168 -7.26 7.33 3.91
N CYS A 169 -7.36 6.97 2.65
CA CYS A 169 -8.25 5.93 2.16
C CYS A 169 -7.45 4.83 1.47
N SER A 170 -7.72 3.56 1.79
CA SER A 170 -7.15 2.42 1.06
C SER A 170 -7.60 2.47 -0.41
N VAL A 171 -6.63 2.36 -1.31
CA VAL A 171 -6.83 2.37 -2.77
C VAL A 171 -6.26 1.15 -3.46
N GLY A 172 -5.60 0.26 -2.71
CA GLY A 172 -5.07 -0.99 -3.22
C GLY A 172 -4.43 -1.81 -2.11
N GLU A 173 -4.39 -3.12 -2.32
CA GLU A 173 -3.80 -4.07 -1.38
C GLU A 173 -2.95 -5.10 -2.12
N PHE A 174 -1.88 -5.53 -1.48
CA PHE A 174 -0.90 -6.42 -2.10
C PHE A 174 -0.41 -7.44 -1.08
N MET A 175 -0.54 -8.71 -1.43
CA MET A 175 -0.06 -9.81 -0.61
C MET A 175 1.36 -10.19 -0.96
N VAL A 176 2.14 -10.51 0.06
CA VAL A 176 3.46 -11.12 -0.08
C VAL A 176 3.56 -12.32 0.86
N GLY A 177 4.06 -13.41 0.33
CA GLY A 177 4.30 -14.63 1.09
C GLY A 177 5.48 -15.40 0.52
N ASN A 178 5.77 -16.53 1.12
CA ASN A 178 6.73 -17.47 0.55
C ASN A 178 6.04 -18.30 -0.55
N PRO A 179 6.73 -18.58 -1.69
CA PRO A 179 6.20 -19.53 -2.65
C PRO A 179 6.02 -20.87 -1.96
N GLY A 180 4.84 -21.47 -2.15
CA GLY A 180 4.57 -22.84 -1.65
C GLY A 180 5.61 -23.81 -2.17
N GLN A 181 6.12 -24.66 -1.29
CA GLN A 181 6.96 -25.81 -1.66
C GLN A 181 6.09 -26.89 -2.25
#